data_122dc401c18ae6813b3474abf5857e9a
#
_entry.id   122dc401c18ae6813b3474abf5857e9a
#
_cell.length_a   1.000
_cell.length_b   1.000
_cell.length_c   1.000
_cell.angle_alpha   90.00
_cell.angle_beta   90.00
_cell.angle_gamma   90.00
#
_symmetry.space_group_name_H-M   'P 1'
#
loop_
_entity.id
_entity.type
_entity.pdbx_description
1 polymer ?
#
loop_
_entity_poly.entity_id
_entity_poly.type
_entity_poly.pdbx_seq_one_letter_code
_entity_poly.pdbx_strand_id
1 'polypeptide(L)'
;MIDRQAILDVLRTIPDPEMPISIVDLGLIETVGVTSSADGNVVEVVALPTFVGCPALDMIRRDIESRVGEMPGVESVHVQWVNDPPWSVDRISEAGRESLREHGVTVPDTGNRLDVHQVSATVPITVGATAIPCPFCGSMDTQLDSPFGPTRCRMIYYCDACRNTFEHLKKV
;
A
#
# COMPACT_ATOMS: atom_id res chain seq x y z
N MET A 1 27.64 6.33 -12.89
CA MET A 1 27.06 5.60 -11.75
C MET A 1 25.61 6.05 -11.65
N ILE A 2 24.66 5.14 -11.73
CA ILE A 2 23.24 5.49 -11.62
C ILE A 2 22.96 5.88 -10.18
N ASP A 3 22.26 7.00 -9.98
CA ASP A 3 21.86 7.46 -8.67
C ASP A 3 20.62 6.67 -8.20
N ARG A 4 20.65 6.19 -6.96
CA ARG A 4 19.53 5.54 -6.29
C ARG A 4 18.26 6.41 -6.32
N GLN A 5 18.41 7.73 -6.18
CA GLN A 5 17.29 8.66 -6.22
C GLN A 5 16.62 8.67 -7.60
N ALA A 6 17.39 8.64 -8.68
CA ALA A 6 16.83 8.55 -10.02
C ALA A 6 16.00 7.28 -10.23
N ILE A 7 16.43 6.14 -9.65
CA ILE A 7 15.65 4.90 -9.68
C ILE A 7 14.35 5.05 -8.89
N LEU A 8 14.41 5.62 -7.68
CA LEU A 8 13.21 5.87 -6.87
C LEU A 8 12.22 6.82 -7.57
N ASP A 9 12.71 7.81 -8.31
CA ASP A 9 11.86 8.71 -9.07
C ASP A 9 11.16 7.98 -10.23
N VAL A 10 11.84 7.05 -10.91
CA VAL A 10 11.21 6.18 -11.90
C VAL A 10 10.18 5.26 -11.24
N LEU A 11 10.52 4.60 -10.13
CA LEU A 11 9.60 3.73 -9.38
C LEU A 11 8.35 4.48 -8.91
N ARG A 12 8.49 5.77 -8.55
CA ARG A 12 7.36 6.63 -8.16
C ARG A 12 6.37 6.89 -9.31
N THR A 13 6.80 6.71 -10.56
CA THR A 13 5.90 6.82 -11.72
C THR A 13 5.07 5.56 -11.98
N ILE A 14 5.35 4.45 -11.30
CA ILE A 14 4.64 3.18 -11.47
C ILE A 14 3.42 3.18 -10.56
N PRO A 15 2.20 3.19 -11.11
CA PRO A 15 0.99 3.11 -10.30
C PRO A 15 0.76 1.66 -9.84
N ASP A 16 0.14 1.51 -8.68
CA ASP A 16 -0.49 0.24 -8.33
C ASP A 16 -1.67 -0.02 -9.28
N PRO A 17 -1.83 -1.23 -9.86
CA PRO A 17 -2.89 -1.50 -10.83
C PRO A 17 -4.30 -1.52 -10.24
N GLU A 18 -4.42 -1.62 -8.92
CA GLU A 18 -5.70 -1.72 -8.21
C GLU A 18 -6.03 -0.46 -7.41
N MET A 19 -5.05 0.44 -7.19
CA MET A 19 -5.20 1.64 -6.36
C MET A 19 -4.61 2.87 -7.07
N PRO A 20 -5.23 4.06 -6.91
CA PRO A 20 -4.78 5.30 -7.55
C PRO A 20 -3.57 5.92 -6.82
N ILE A 21 -2.52 5.15 -6.62
CA ILE A 21 -1.33 5.51 -5.85
C ILE A 21 -0.10 4.84 -6.46
N SER A 22 1.06 5.48 -6.37
CA SER A 22 2.31 4.86 -6.82
C SER A 22 2.74 3.74 -5.88
N ILE A 23 3.48 2.76 -6.40
CA ILE A 23 4.05 1.67 -5.58
C ILE A 23 5.02 2.18 -4.51
N VAL A 24 5.65 3.33 -4.72
CA VAL A 24 6.53 3.98 -3.73
C VAL A 24 5.69 4.63 -2.63
N ASP A 25 4.64 5.38 -2.99
CA ASP A 25 3.76 6.02 -2.01
C ASP A 25 2.88 5.02 -1.25
N LEU A 26 2.58 3.88 -1.86
CA LEU A 26 1.96 2.74 -1.18
C LEU A 26 2.92 2.05 -0.19
N GLY A 27 4.21 2.35 -0.27
CA GLY A 27 5.23 1.81 0.64
C GLY A 27 5.62 0.36 0.32
N LEU A 28 5.49 -0.07 -0.95
CA LEU A 28 5.92 -1.41 -1.35
C LEU A 28 7.44 -1.55 -1.43
N ILE A 29 8.15 -0.46 -1.74
CA ILE A 29 9.61 -0.51 -1.92
C ILE A 29 10.31 -0.52 -0.56
N GLU A 30 11.07 -1.58 -0.30
CA GLU A 30 11.87 -1.73 0.92
C GLU A 30 13.28 -1.21 0.69
N THR A 31 13.98 -1.74 -0.30
CA THR A 31 15.33 -1.29 -0.65
C THR A 31 15.56 -1.29 -2.16
N VAL A 32 16.47 -0.41 -2.58
CA VAL A 32 17.00 -0.37 -3.94
C VAL A 32 18.52 -0.45 -3.83
N GLY A 33 19.10 -1.50 -4.39
CA GLY A 33 20.53 -1.73 -4.52
C GLY A 33 21.01 -1.48 -5.96
N VAL A 34 22.24 -0.96 -6.10
CA VAL A 34 22.89 -0.80 -7.41
C VAL A 34 24.29 -1.39 -7.31
N THR A 35 24.58 -2.37 -8.15
CA THR A 35 25.91 -2.99 -8.27
C THR A 35 26.44 -2.72 -9.66
N SER A 36 27.64 -2.14 -9.75
CA SER A 36 28.29 -1.90 -11.03
C SER A 36 28.99 -3.18 -11.54
N SER A 37 28.75 -3.54 -12.78
CA SER A 37 29.42 -4.61 -13.50
C SER A 37 30.25 -4.07 -14.67
N ALA A 38 30.93 -4.97 -15.42
CA ALA A 38 31.70 -4.58 -16.60
C ALA A 38 30.81 -4.09 -17.75
N ASP A 39 29.59 -4.59 -17.82
CA ASP A 39 28.64 -4.37 -18.92
C ASP A 39 27.57 -3.32 -18.59
N GLY A 40 27.48 -2.89 -17.32
CA GLY A 40 26.50 -1.89 -16.87
C GLY A 40 26.22 -1.94 -15.37
N ASN A 41 25.05 -1.48 -14.96
CA ASN A 41 24.63 -1.57 -13.57
C ASN A 41 23.49 -2.59 -13.42
N VAL A 42 23.64 -3.45 -12.43
CA VAL A 42 22.59 -4.37 -11.97
C VAL A 42 21.80 -3.69 -10.86
N VAL A 43 20.50 -3.56 -11.05
CA VAL A 43 19.59 -2.97 -10.06
C VAL A 43 18.82 -4.07 -9.36
N GLU A 44 18.88 -4.07 -8.03
CA GLU A 44 18.10 -4.96 -7.18
C GLU A 44 17.02 -4.15 -6.47
N VAL A 45 15.75 -4.53 -6.63
CA VAL A 45 14.61 -3.93 -5.94
C VAL A 45 14.00 -4.96 -5.01
N VAL A 46 14.07 -4.71 -3.71
CA VAL A 46 13.37 -5.51 -2.70
C VAL A 46 12.05 -4.83 -2.38
N ALA A 47 10.97 -5.58 -2.47
CA ALA A 47 9.63 -5.06 -2.28
C ALA A 47 8.78 -5.95 -1.35
N LEU A 48 7.81 -5.34 -0.70
CA LEU A 48 6.90 -5.95 0.28
C LEU A 48 5.49 -6.02 -0.32
N PRO A 49 4.86 -7.19 -0.39
CA PRO A 49 3.48 -7.28 -0.84
C PRO A 49 2.52 -6.78 0.27
N THR A 50 1.50 -6.03 -0.11
CA THR A 50 0.41 -5.63 0.82
C THR A 50 -0.37 -6.83 1.32
N PHE A 51 -0.43 -7.89 0.51
CA PHE A 51 -1.14 -9.13 0.81
C PHE A 51 -0.46 -10.32 0.12
N VAL A 52 -0.25 -11.40 0.86
CA VAL A 52 0.33 -12.64 0.29
C VAL A 52 -0.64 -13.23 -0.75
N GLY A 53 -0.15 -13.42 -1.97
CA GLY A 53 -0.96 -13.94 -3.08
C GLY A 53 -1.81 -12.86 -3.79
N CYS A 54 -1.40 -11.58 -3.72
CA CYS A 54 -1.99 -10.52 -4.53
C CYS A 54 -1.70 -10.78 -6.02
N PRO A 55 -2.71 -10.82 -6.90
CA PRO A 55 -2.51 -11.05 -8.34
C PRO A 55 -1.77 -9.90 -9.04
N ALA A 56 -1.74 -8.70 -8.44
CA ALA A 56 -1.06 -7.54 -8.99
C ALA A 56 0.48 -7.65 -8.94
N LEU A 57 1.05 -8.51 -8.10
CA LEU A 57 2.51 -8.58 -7.88
C LEU A 57 3.30 -8.87 -9.14
N ASP A 58 2.80 -9.76 -10.00
CA ASP A 58 3.49 -10.07 -11.27
C ASP A 58 3.44 -8.91 -12.26
N MET A 59 2.36 -8.14 -12.25
CA MET A 59 2.23 -6.94 -13.09
C MET A 59 3.18 -5.85 -12.60
N ILE A 60 3.19 -5.57 -11.30
CA ILE A 60 4.09 -4.59 -10.68
C ILE A 60 5.56 -4.98 -10.94
N ARG A 61 5.92 -6.26 -10.81
CA ARG A 61 7.27 -6.73 -11.12
C ARG A 61 7.67 -6.39 -12.55
N ARG A 62 6.83 -6.72 -13.53
CA ARG A 62 7.10 -6.44 -14.95
C ARG A 62 7.25 -4.95 -15.23
N ASP A 63 6.40 -4.11 -14.59
CA ASP A 63 6.48 -2.67 -14.74
C ASP A 63 7.78 -2.10 -14.16
N ILE A 64 8.24 -2.62 -13.00
CA ILE A 64 9.53 -2.27 -12.41
C ILE A 64 10.67 -2.68 -13.35
N GLU A 65 10.70 -3.94 -13.78
CA GLU A 65 11.75 -4.48 -14.66
C GLU A 65 11.82 -3.71 -15.99
N SER A 66 10.67 -3.39 -16.58
CA SER A 66 10.61 -2.63 -17.83
C SER A 66 11.10 -1.19 -17.63
N ARG A 67 10.48 -0.42 -16.73
CA ARG A 67 10.77 1.01 -16.62
C ARG A 67 12.15 1.33 -16.07
N VAL A 68 12.63 0.53 -15.09
CA VAL A 68 13.99 0.68 -14.57
C VAL A 68 15.02 0.15 -15.57
N GLY A 69 14.69 -0.93 -16.31
CA GLY A 69 15.54 -1.47 -17.35
C GLY A 69 15.76 -0.53 -18.54
N GLU A 70 14.81 0.38 -18.81
CA GLU A 70 14.95 1.42 -19.86
C GLU A 70 15.88 2.58 -19.45
N MET A 71 16.31 2.63 -18.18
CA MET A 71 17.21 3.71 -17.72
C MET A 71 18.62 3.55 -18.34
N PRO A 72 19.24 4.64 -18.80
CA PRO A 72 20.57 4.57 -19.38
C PRO A 72 21.60 4.00 -18.40
N GLY A 73 22.32 2.97 -18.85
CA GLY A 73 23.38 2.31 -18.07
C GLY A 73 22.88 1.23 -17.11
N VAL A 74 21.60 0.85 -17.14
CA VAL A 74 21.09 -0.36 -16.51
C VAL A 74 21.29 -1.54 -17.45
N GLU A 75 21.89 -2.60 -16.96
CA GLU A 75 22.09 -3.87 -17.67
C GLU A 75 20.96 -4.85 -17.35
N SER A 76 20.62 -4.95 -16.06
CA SER A 76 19.55 -5.85 -15.60
C SER A 76 18.88 -5.33 -14.33
N VAL A 77 17.64 -5.78 -14.13
CA VAL A 77 16.82 -5.45 -12.95
C VAL A 77 16.30 -6.73 -12.35
N HIS A 78 16.46 -6.88 -11.04
CA HIS A 78 15.95 -8.02 -10.29
C HIS A 78 14.99 -7.52 -9.21
N VAL A 79 13.75 -8.03 -9.23
CA VAL A 79 12.74 -7.70 -8.22
C VAL A 79 12.53 -8.89 -7.31
N GLN A 80 12.73 -8.68 -6.01
CA GLN A 80 12.51 -9.69 -4.98
C GLN A 80 11.35 -9.27 -4.07
N TRP A 81 10.34 -10.14 -3.95
CA TRP A 81 9.29 -9.99 -2.96
C TRP A 81 9.71 -10.66 -1.66
N VAL A 82 9.63 -9.91 -0.55
CA VAL A 82 9.91 -10.42 0.80
C VAL A 82 8.74 -10.10 1.73
N ASN A 83 8.55 -10.91 2.78
CA ASN A 83 7.48 -10.74 3.76
C ASN A 83 8.02 -10.38 5.15
N ASP A 84 9.31 -10.14 5.25
CA ASP A 84 9.98 -9.72 6.47
C ASP A 84 10.88 -8.50 6.16
N PRO A 85 10.59 -7.33 6.76
CA PRO A 85 9.44 -7.06 7.64
C PRO A 85 8.10 -7.15 6.88
N PRO A 86 6.96 -7.42 7.55
CA PRO A 86 5.66 -7.39 6.89
C PRO A 86 5.30 -5.97 6.48
N TRP A 87 4.60 -5.82 5.34
CA TRP A 87 4.04 -4.54 4.96
C TRP A 87 3.00 -4.07 5.99
N SER A 88 2.93 -2.77 6.25
CA SER A 88 1.90 -2.18 7.08
C SER A 88 1.38 -0.87 6.48
N VAL A 89 0.17 -0.47 6.85
CA VAL A 89 -0.45 0.80 6.42
C VAL A 89 0.35 2.03 6.85
N ASP A 90 1.26 1.88 7.84
CA ASP A 90 2.13 2.97 8.30
C ASP A 90 3.19 3.35 7.25
N ARG A 91 3.42 2.48 6.27
CA ARG A 91 4.36 2.72 5.16
C ARG A 91 3.80 3.61 4.06
N ILE A 92 2.48 3.80 4.03
CA ILE A 92 1.83 4.67 3.05
C ILE A 92 2.23 6.12 3.33
N SER A 93 2.77 6.81 2.32
CA SER A 93 3.14 8.21 2.43
C SER A 93 1.92 9.11 2.68
N GLU A 94 2.15 10.31 3.22
CA GLU A 94 1.06 11.28 3.42
C GLU A 94 0.38 11.65 2.08
N ALA A 95 1.17 11.85 1.02
CA ALA A 95 0.66 12.09 -0.33
C ALA A 95 -0.18 10.90 -0.84
N GLY A 96 0.26 9.68 -0.54
CA GLY A 96 -0.47 8.46 -0.87
C GLY A 96 -1.80 8.36 -0.13
N ARG A 97 -1.83 8.69 1.17
CA ARG A 97 -3.06 8.70 1.97
C ARG A 97 -4.08 9.71 1.43
N GLU A 98 -3.61 10.90 1.06
CA GLU A 98 -4.48 11.93 0.48
C GLU A 98 -5.02 11.49 -0.89
N SER A 99 -4.18 10.95 -1.77
CA SER A 99 -4.63 10.41 -3.07
C SER A 99 -5.68 9.30 -2.91
N LEU A 100 -5.47 8.38 -1.97
CA LEU A 100 -6.44 7.33 -1.66
C LEU A 100 -7.76 7.93 -1.17
N ARG A 101 -7.70 8.91 -0.25
CA ARG A 101 -8.89 9.57 0.30
C ARG A 101 -9.71 10.29 -0.77
N GLU A 102 -9.06 11.00 -1.70
CA GLU A 102 -9.71 11.67 -2.84
C GLU A 102 -10.46 10.68 -3.74
N HIS A 103 -10.00 9.44 -3.80
CA HIS A 103 -10.63 8.37 -4.58
C HIS A 103 -11.57 7.48 -3.75
N GLY A 104 -11.93 7.93 -2.55
CA GLY A 104 -12.90 7.22 -1.70
C GLY A 104 -12.33 5.97 -1.02
N VAL A 105 -11.01 5.90 -0.84
CA VAL A 105 -10.33 4.83 -0.10
C VAL A 105 -9.77 5.42 1.19
N THR A 106 -10.23 4.94 2.33
CA THR A 106 -9.72 5.33 3.64
C THR A 106 -8.66 4.35 4.13
N VAL A 107 -7.71 4.86 4.91
CA VAL A 107 -6.59 4.09 5.47
C VAL A 107 -6.75 4.09 7.00
N PRO A 108 -6.53 2.96 7.68
CA PRO A 108 -6.50 2.94 9.13
C PRO A 108 -5.52 3.95 9.71
N ASP A 109 -5.87 4.54 10.86
CA ASP A 109 -4.97 5.45 11.57
C ASP A 109 -3.69 4.72 12.02
N THR A 110 -2.55 5.41 11.87
CA THR A 110 -1.28 4.97 12.40
C THR A 110 -1.32 5.07 13.94
N GLY A 111 -0.97 4.01 14.63
CA GLY A 111 -0.77 4.06 16.09
C GLY A 111 -1.85 3.40 16.96
N ASN A 112 -2.95 2.91 16.43
CA ASN A 112 -3.88 2.11 17.23
C ASN A 112 -3.51 0.60 17.17
N ARG A 113 -2.26 0.27 17.55
CA ARG A 113 -2.00 -1.06 18.11
C ARG A 113 -2.76 -1.08 19.43
N LEU A 114 -3.88 -1.78 19.47
CA LEU A 114 -4.41 -2.24 20.74
C LEU A 114 -3.29 -3.08 21.38
N ASP A 115 -2.62 -2.50 22.38
CA ASP A 115 -1.68 -3.25 23.21
C ASP A 115 -2.48 -4.35 23.90
N VAL A 116 -2.43 -5.55 23.32
CA VAL A 116 -3.11 -6.75 23.85
C VAL A 116 -2.66 -7.07 25.29
N HIS A 117 -1.61 -6.42 25.77
CA HIS A 117 -1.10 -6.58 27.13
C HIS A 117 -1.83 -5.74 28.21
N GLN A 118 -2.76 -4.85 27.82
CA GLN A 118 -3.56 -4.06 28.76
C GLN A 118 -5.06 -4.42 28.75
N VAL A 119 -5.44 -5.57 28.25
CA VAL A 119 -6.81 -6.05 28.36
C VAL A 119 -7.04 -6.58 29.78
N SER A 120 -7.37 -5.70 30.70
CA SER A 120 -7.96 -6.10 31.97
C SER A 120 -9.31 -6.80 31.68
N ALA A 121 -9.56 -7.91 32.34
CA ALA A 121 -10.51 -8.98 32.03
C ALA A 121 -12.02 -8.62 31.98
N THR A 122 -12.41 -7.41 31.63
CA THR A 122 -13.83 -6.98 31.58
C THR A 122 -14.07 -5.91 30.49
N VAL A 123 -13.49 -6.06 29.30
CA VAL A 123 -13.94 -5.27 28.16
C VAL A 123 -15.04 -6.06 27.46
N PRO A 124 -16.29 -5.52 27.37
CA PRO A 124 -17.29 -6.15 26.54
C PRO A 124 -16.76 -6.18 25.11
N ILE A 125 -16.66 -7.39 24.53
CA ILE A 125 -16.35 -7.55 23.12
C ILE A 125 -17.52 -6.95 22.36
N THR A 126 -17.43 -5.65 22.08
CA THR A 126 -18.35 -5.03 21.14
C THR A 126 -17.94 -5.52 19.76
N VAL A 127 -18.63 -6.54 19.27
CA VAL A 127 -18.55 -6.97 17.87
C VAL A 127 -19.29 -5.91 17.06
N GLY A 128 -18.70 -4.70 17.00
CA GLY A 128 -19.15 -3.59 16.19
C GLY A 128 -17.97 -3.15 15.33
N ALA A 129 -18.14 -3.15 14.02
CA ALA A 129 -17.18 -2.51 13.16
C ALA A 129 -17.01 -1.07 13.62
N THR A 130 -15.79 -0.66 13.91
CA THR A 130 -15.48 0.71 14.32
C THR A 130 -15.94 1.66 13.22
N ALA A 131 -16.75 2.67 13.59
CA ALA A 131 -17.15 3.71 12.65
C ALA A 131 -15.90 4.41 12.10
N ILE A 132 -15.86 4.61 10.80
CA ILE A 132 -14.73 5.21 10.06
C ILE A 132 -15.24 6.51 9.44
N PRO A 133 -14.52 7.64 9.55
CA PRO A 133 -14.99 8.90 8.96
C PRO A 133 -15.16 8.75 7.44
N CYS A 134 -16.30 9.13 6.93
CA CYS A 134 -16.60 9.11 5.51
C CYS A 134 -15.66 10.06 4.75
N PRO A 135 -14.95 9.60 3.71
CA PRO A 135 -14.01 10.42 2.95
C PRO A 135 -14.70 11.56 2.18
N PHE A 136 -16.01 11.44 1.90
CA PHE A 136 -16.76 12.41 1.10
C PHE A 136 -17.41 13.51 1.93
N CYS A 137 -17.92 13.20 3.14
CA CYS A 137 -18.65 14.19 3.96
C CYS A 137 -18.14 14.33 5.40
N GLY A 138 -17.15 13.52 5.81
CA GLY A 138 -16.57 13.54 7.15
C GLY A 138 -17.45 12.95 8.26
N SER A 139 -18.67 12.49 7.95
CA SER A 139 -19.58 11.91 8.94
C SER A 139 -19.02 10.62 9.53
N MET A 140 -19.27 10.43 10.83
CA MET A 140 -19.00 9.17 11.54
C MET A 140 -20.19 8.20 11.49
N ASP A 141 -21.30 8.60 10.86
CA ASP A 141 -22.47 7.75 10.65
C ASP A 141 -22.23 6.79 9.49
N THR A 142 -21.35 5.86 9.75
CA THR A 142 -20.86 4.88 8.76
C THR A 142 -20.92 3.48 9.33
N GLN A 143 -21.18 2.51 8.47
CA GLN A 143 -21.27 1.10 8.84
C GLN A 143 -20.54 0.23 7.85
N LEU A 144 -20.04 -0.92 8.32
CA LEU A 144 -19.44 -1.93 7.46
C LEU A 144 -20.56 -2.58 6.62
N ASP A 145 -20.50 -2.40 5.31
CA ASP A 145 -21.41 -3.02 4.35
C ASP A 145 -20.94 -4.41 3.95
N SER A 146 -19.64 -4.53 3.63
CA SER A 146 -19.03 -5.81 3.28
C SER A 146 -17.59 -5.93 3.78
N PRO A 147 -17.21 -7.04 4.43
CA PRO A 147 -15.81 -7.31 4.77
C PRO A 147 -14.96 -7.67 3.54
N PHE A 148 -15.58 -7.81 2.37
CA PHE A 148 -14.93 -8.11 1.10
C PHE A 148 -15.14 -6.95 0.14
N GLY A 149 -14.04 -6.31 -0.26
CA GLY A 149 -14.01 -5.26 -1.28
C GLY A 149 -13.65 -5.80 -2.66
N PRO A 150 -13.42 -4.91 -3.64
CA PRO A 150 -12.98 -5.29 -4.98
C PRO A 150 -11.67 -6.07 -4.96
N THR A 151 -10.83 -5.84 -3.96
CA THR A 151 -9.60 -6.56 -3.72
C THR A 151 -9.55 -7.12 -2.29
N ARG A 152 -8.68 -8.11 -2.07
CA ARG A 152 -8.57 -8.79 -0.77
C ARG A 152 -8.10 -7.88 0.37
N CYS A 153 -7.35 -6.83 0.06
CA CYS A 153 -6.83 -5.85 1.02
C CYS A 153 -7.85 -4.78 1.41
N ARG A 154 -9.06 -4.75 0.81
CA ARG A 154 -10.09 -3.73 1.05
C ARG A 154 -11.39 -4.32 1.57
N MET A 155 -12.19 -3.49 2.24
CA MET A 155 -13.55 -3.74 2.67
C MET A 155 -14.42 -2.56 2.26
N ILE A 156 -15.73 -2.73 2.24
CA ILE A 156 -16.70 -1.72 1.81
C ILE A 156 -17.45 -1.21 3.04
N TYR A 157 -17.52 0.11 3.15
CA TYR A 157 -18.33 0.84 4.11
C TYR A 157 -19.43 1.63 3.41
N TYR A 158 -20.51 1.89 4.11
CA TYR A 158 -21.60 2.75 3.70
C TYR A 158 -21.74 3.92 4.68
N CYS A 159 -21.98 5.11 4.15
CA CYS A 159 -22.26 6.31 4.94
C CYS A 159 -23.75 6.64 4.89
N ASP A 160 -24.42 6.59 6.04
CA ASP A 160 -25.86 6.89 6.14
C ASP A 160 -26.16 8.38 5.94
N ALA A 161 -25.19 9.26 6.23
CA ALA A 161 -25.36 10.72 6.08
C ALA A 161 -25.38 11.17 4.61
N CYS A 162 -24.40 10.74 3.78
CA CYS A 162 -24.33 11.16 2.38
C CYS A 162 -24.75 10.06 1.39
N ARG A 163 -25.05 8.86 1.88
CA ARG A 163 -25.51 7.69 1.12
C ARG A 163 -24.53 7.20 0.06
N ASN A 164 -23.23 7.41 0.29
CA ASN A 164 -22.17 6.89 -0.55
C ASN A 164 -21.50 5.67 0.09
N THR A 165 -21.11 4.73 -0.75
CA THR A 165 -20.18 3.67 -0.36
C THR A 165 -18.75 4.16 -0.52
N PHE A 166 -17.84 3.66 0.31
CA PHE A 166 -16.41 3.91 0.19
C PHE A 166 -15.63 2.68 0.62
N GLU A 167 -14.36 2.65 0.27
CA GLU A 167 -13.50 1.52 0.59
C GLU A 167 -12.60 1.84 1.79
N HIS A 168 -12.22 0.80 2.51
CA HIS A 168 -11.30 0.92 3.63
C HIS A 168 -10.23 -0.17 3.54
N LEU A 169 -8.96 0.22 3.66
CA LEU A 169 -7.86 -0.74 3.70
C LEU A 169 -7.91 -1.56 4.98
N LYS A 170 -7.71 -2.87 4.85
CA LYS A 170 -7.57 -3.76 6.01
C LYS A 170 -6.22 -3.53 6.67
N LYS A 171 -6.18 -3.58 7.99
CA LYS A 171 -4.93 -3.76 8.73
C LYS A 171 -4.43 -5.18 8.48
N VAL A 172 -3.26 -5.30 7.89
CA VAL A 172 -2.57 -6.59 7.65
C VAL A 172 -1.40 -6.68 8.62
#